data_f40696f4e1012de76e820f4d066ba817
#
_entry.id   f40696f4e1012de76e820f4d066ba817
#
_cell.length_a   1.000
_cell.length_b   1.000
_cell.length_c   1.000
_cell.angle_alpha   90.00
_cell.angle_beta   90.00
_cell.angle_gamma   90.00
#
_symmetry.space_group_name_H-M   'P 1'
#
loop_
_entity.id
_entity.type
_entity.pdbx_description
1 polymer ?
#
loop_
_entity_poly.entity_id
_entity_poly.type
_entity_poly.pdbx_seq_one_letter_code
_entity_poly.pdbx_strand_id
1 'polypeptide(L)'
;MKIDVDLPKFDIPKDFIVGDGITGDILNMYGLFPCKIKAGVFAFCTRGTIRVTINLDEHTARANDFITLLPNTFIQIHEVSEDAEVCFVAFSSRFLESINFIRTISNLIVTIIE
;
A
#
# COMPACT_ATOMS: atom_id res chain seq x y z
N MET A 1 -2.16 -22.45 7.32
CA MET A 1 -1.89 -21.56 8.46
C MET A 1 -2.56 -20.22 8.25
N LYS A 2 -3.25 -19.75 9.25
CA LYS A 2 -3.91 -18.43 9.19
C LYS A 2 -2.93 -17.38 9.69
N ILE A 3 -2.32 -16.65 8.79
CA ILE A 3 -1.30 -15.69 9.15
C ILE A 3 -1.87 -14.33 9.55
N ASP A 4 -3.18 -14.13 9.39
CA ASP A 4 -3.80 -12.84 9.66
C ASP A 4 -4.54 -12.75 10.99
N VAL A 5 -4.52 -13.81 11.81
CA VAL A 5 -5.35 -13.89 13.01
C VAL A 5 -4.98 -12.81 14.02
N ASP A 6 -3.68 -12.60 14.24
CA ASP A 6 -3.20 -11.65 15.25
C ASP A 6 -2.49 -10.44 14.67
N LEU A 7 -2.56 -10.25 13.34
CA LEU A 7 -1.90 -9.10 12.73
C LEU A 7 -2.72 -7.83 12.91
N PRO A 8 -2.08 -6.71 13.21
CA PRO A 8 -2.76 -5.43 13.24
C PRO A 8 -3.45 -5.15 11.91
N LYS A 9 -4.62 -4.55 11.98
CA LYS A 9 -5.38 -4.14 10.81
C LYS A 9 -5.38 -2.63 10.74
N PHE A 10 -5.11 -2.10 9.57
CA PHE A 10 -5.05 -0.67 9.36
C PHE A 10 -6.10 -0.24 8.34
N ASP A 11 -6.89 0.76 8.71
CA ASP A 11 -7.82 1.42 7.82
C ASP A 11 -7.78 2.91 8.13
N ILE A 12 -8.31 3.72 7.25
CA ILE A 12 -8.32 5.17 7.45
C ILE A 12 -9.72 5.62 7.88
N PRO A 13 -9.81 6.66 8.75
CA PRO A 13 -11.10 7.12 9.27
C PRO A 13 -11.91 7.96 8.30
N LYS A 14 -11.26 8.49 7.26
CA LYS A 14 -11.91 9.31 6.23
C LYS A 14 -12.11 8.47 4.98
N ASP A 15 -12.90 8.99 4.03
CA ASP A 15 -13.11 8.30 2.76
C ASP A 15 -11.81 8.14 1.99
N PHE A 16 -10.97 9.18 1.99
CA PHE A 16 -9.65 9.09 1.38
C PHE A 16 -8.67 10.03 2.09
N ILE A 17 -7.39 9.75 1.94
CA ILE A 17 -6.30 10.63 2.35
C ILE A 17 -5.25 10.69 1.25
N VAL A 18 -4.54 11.80 1.19
CA VAL A 18 -3.44 11.99 0.26
C VAL A 18 -2.19 12.31 1.06
N GLY A 19 -1.11 11.63 0.73
CA GLY A 19 0.21 11.91 1.30
C GLY A 19 1.15 12.37 0.20
N ASP A 20 1.88 13.45 0.45
CA ASP A 20 2.86 13.96 -0.48
C ASP A 20 4.17 14.18 0.26
N GLY A 21 5.28 13.81 -0.37
CA GLY A 21 6.59 13.97 0.22
C GLY A 21 6.81 13.18 1.51
N ILE A 22 6.23 11.99 1.60
CA ILE A 22 6.41 11.13 2.77
C ILE A 22 7.84 10.59 2.75
N THR A 23 8.61 10.93 3.78
CA THR A 23 10.03 10.57 3.84
C THR A 23 10.26 9.23 4.52
N GLY A 24 11.50 8.74 4.39
CA GLY A 24 11.89 7.49 5.01
C GLY A 24 11.68 7.45 6.52
N ASP A 25 11.85 8.58 7.20
CA ASP A 25 11.63 8.65 8.64
C ASP A 25 10.18 8.29 9.01
N ILE A 26 9.23 8.84 8.26
CA ILE A 26 7.82 8.57 8.50
C ILE A 26 7.48 7.13 8.11
N LEU A 27 8.01 6.65 6.99
CA LEU A 27 7.77 5.28 6.55
C LEU A 27 8.30 4.27 7.57
N ASN A 28 9.45 4.53 8.17
CA ASN A 28 10.01 3.67 9.20
C ASN A 28 9.18 3.63 10.47
N MET A 29 8.49 4.71 10.80
CA MET A 29 7.63 4.75 11.98
C MET A 29 6.44 3.79 11.87
N TYR A 30 5.93 3.57 10.65
CA TYR A 30 4.71 2.80 10.45
C TYR A 30 4.95 1.42 9.85
N GLY A 31 6.18 1.13 9.39
CA GLY A 31 6.43 -0.02 8.55
C GLY A 31 7.15 -1.20 9.20
N LEU A 32 7.57 -1.09 10.45
CA LEU A 32 8.44 -2.11 11.06
C LEU A 32 7.76 -3.44 11.33
N PHE A 33 6.45 -3.47 11.43
CA PHE A 33 5.72 -4.68 11.77
C PHE A 33 4.77 -5.06 10.64
N PRO A 34 4.56 -6.36 10.42
CA PRO A 34 3.57 -6.77 9.42
C PRO A 34 2.19 -6.31 9.85
N CYS A 35 1.43 -5.84 8.88
CA CYS A 35 0.05 -5.45 9.14
C CYS A 35 -0.83 -5.75 7.92
N LYS A 36 -2.12 -5.80 8.17
CA LYS A 36 -3.10 -5.99 7.10
C LYS A 36 -3.72 -4.64 6.78
N ILE A 37 -3.59 -4.22 5.53
CA ILE A 37 -4.13 -2.95 5.07
C ILE A 37 -5.57 -3.19 4.61
N LYS A 38 -6.52 -2.53 5.25
CA LYS A 38 -7.92 -2.60 4.85
C LYS A 38 -8.24 -1.58 3.75
N ALA A 39 -7.47 -0.52 3.69
CA ALA A 39 -7.61 0.52 2.68
C ALA A 39 -7.03 0.07 1.33
N GLY A 40 -7.48 0.68 0.25
CA GLY A 40 -6.80 0.58 -1.02
C GLY A 40 -5.79 1.72 -1.14
N VAL A 41 -4.58 1.44 -1.58
CA VAL A 41 -3.51 2.44 -1.64
C VAL A 41 -2.87 2.44 -3.02
N PHE A 42 -2.72 3.64 -3.58
CA PHE A 42 -1.93 3.87 -4.78
C PHE A 42 -0.75 4.74 -4.38
N ALA A 43 0.45 4.20 -4.47
CA ALA A 43 1.66 4.87 -4.05
C ALA A 43 2.64 5.00 -5.22
N PHE A 44 3.41 6.06 -5.20
CA PHE A 44 4.44 6.32 -6.18
C PHE A 44 5.73 6.68 -5.47
N CYS A 45 6.78 5.91 -5.72
CA CYS A 45 8.09 6.18 -5.16
C CYS A 45 8.77 7.25 -6.01
N THR A 46 9.06 8.40 -5.44
CA THR A 46 9.69 9.50 -6.16
C THR A 46 11.20 9.50 -6.04
N ARG A 47 11.72 8.98 -4.92
CA ARG A 47 13.17 8.87 -4.69
C ARG A 47 13.49 7.69 -3.80
N GLY A 48 14.70 7.17 -3.94
CA GLY A 48 15.22 6.14 -3.05
C GLY A 48 14.69 4.76 -3.34
N THR A 49 14.83 3.88 -2.34
CA THR A 49 14.40 2.50 -2.44
C THR A 49 13.67 2.07 -1.17
N ILE A 50 12.70 1.19 -1.34
CA ILE A 50 11.95 0.62 -0.23
C ILE A 50 11.84 -0.89 -0.48
N ARG A 51 12.36 -1.68 0.47
CA ARG A 51 12.23 -3.13 0.41
C ARG A 51 11.04 -3.55 1.26
N VAL A 52 10.11 -4.25 0.66
CA VAL A 52 8.82 -4.53 1.25
C VAL A 52 8.36 -5.93 0.90
N THR A 53 7.68 -6.59 1.83
CA THR A 53 6.94 -7.82 1.56
C THR A 53 5.47 -7.47 1.39
N ILE A 54 4.91 -7.85 0.25
CA ILE A 54 3.49 -7.66 -0.06
C ILE A 54 2.88 -9.05 -0.22
N ASN A 55 1.92 -9.36 0.64
CA ASN A 55 1.40 -10.71 0.82
C ASN A 55 2.54 -11.65 1.21
N LEU A 56 3.05 -12.48 0.38
CA LEU A 56 4.17 -13.36 0.73
C LEU A 56 5.38 -13.12 -0.17
N ASP A 57 5.32 -12.10 -1.00
CA ASP A 57 6.37 -11.82 -1.98
C ASP A 57 7.17 -10.59 -1.59
N GLU A 58 8.49 -10.70 -1.70
CA GLU A 58 9.38 -9.59 -1.43
C GLU A 58 9.61 -8.78 -2.70
N HIS A 59 9.51 -7.46 -2.55
CA HIS A 59 9.71 -6.52 -3.65
C HIS A 59 10.63 -5.39 -3.21
N THR A 60 11.31 -4.78 -4.18
CA THR A 60 12.04 -3.55 -3.97
C THR A 60 11.45 -2.48 -4.88
N ALA A 61 10.85 -1.47 -4.28
CA ALA A 61 10.36 -0.31 -5.01
C ALA A 61 11.48 0.70 -5.15
N ARG A 62 11.67 1.21 -6.35
CA ARG A 62 12.68 2.21 -6.68
C ARG A 62 12.01 3.48 -7.19
N ALA A 63 12.81 4.52 -7.38
CA ALA A 63 12.29 5.76 -7.94
C ALA A 63 11.56 5.49 -9.26
N ASN A 64 10.40 6.09 -9.40
CA ASN A 64 9.46 5.95 -10.52
C ASN A 64 8.64 4.67 -10.53
N ASP A 65 8.74 3.85 -9.49
CA ASP A 65 7.87 2.68 -9.37
C ASP A 65 6.52 3.08 -8.79
N PHE A 66 5.49 2.48 -9.33
CA PHE A 66 4.12 2.64 -8.88
C PHE A 66 3.68 1.38 -8.14
N ILE A 67 3.10 1.56 -6.97
CA ILE A 67 2.69 0.45 -6.11
C ILE A 67 1.19 0.53 -5.87
N THR A 68 0.49 -0.56 -6.12
CA THR A 68 -0.94 -0.66 -5.82
C THR A 68 -1.13 -1.70 -4.72
N LEU A 69 -1.74 -1.28 -3.61
CA LEU A 69 -2.13 -2.17 -2.53
C LEU A 69 -3.65 -2.27 -2.51
N LEU A 70 -4.16 -3.45 -2.84
CA LEU A 70 -5.60 -3.69 -2.77
C LEU A 70 -6.03 -3.94 -1.32
N PRO A 71 -7.30 -3.72 -0.97
CA PRO A 71 -7.78 -4.02 0.36
C PRO A 71 -7.47 -5.45 0.79
N ASN A 72 -7.16 -5.62 2.06
CA ASN A 72 -6.79 -6.89 2.69
C ASN A 72 -5.40 -7.40 2.29
N THR A 73 -4.53 -6.52 1.84
CA THR A 73 -3.14 -6.86 1.55
C THR A 73 -2.33 -6.87 2.84
N PHE A 74 -1.49 -7.90 3.01
CA PHE A 74 -0.47 -7.93 4.05
C PHE A 74 0.74 -7.18 3.57
N ILE A 75 1.28 -6.32 4.42
CA ILE A 75 2.46 -5.55 4.08
C ILE A 75 3.41 -5.50 5.27
N GLN A 76 4.70 -5.59 4.98
CA GLN A 76 5.75 -5.34 5.95
C GLN A 76 6.88 -4.60 5.26
N ILE A 77 7.24 -3.44 5.78
CA ILE A 77 8.37 -2.67 5.26
C ILE A 77 9.61 -3.13 6.01
N HIS A 78 10.64 -3.57 5.28
CA HIS A 78 11.87 -4.08 5.86
C HIS A 78 12.95 -3.02 5.91
N GLU A 79 13.09 -2.25 4.85
CA GLU A 79 14.21 -1.33 4.72
C GLU A 79 13.81 -0.16 3.84
N VAL A 80 14.19 1.03 4.26
CA VAL A 80 13.88 2.27 3.55
C VAL A 80 15.18 3.06 3.47
N SER A 81 15.59 3.45 2.27
CA SER A 81 16.79 4.26 2.10
C SER A 81 16.59 5.66 2.70
N GLU A 82 17.69 6.32 3.05
CA GLU A 82 17.63 7.64 3.69
C GLU A 82 16.95 8.69 2.81
N ASP A 83 17.11 8.57 1.51
CA ASP A 83 16.54 9.53 0.56
C ASP A 83 15.16 9.12 0.04
N ALA A 84 14.58 8.05 0.58
CA ALA A 84 13.28 7.56 0.10
C ALA A 84 12.18 8.61 0.30
N GLU A 85 11.38 8.76 -0.72
CA GLU A 85 10.24 9.66 -0.69
C GLU A 85 9.10 9.08 -1.52
N VAL A 86 7.90 9.13 -0.97
CA VAL A 86 6.72 8.51 -1.56
C VAL A 86 5.56 9.49 -1.52
N CYS A 87 4.77 9.50 -2.57
CA CYS A 87 3.44 10.11 -2.52
C CYS A 87 2.39 9.02 -2.70
N PHE A 88 1.22 9.23 -2.12
CA PHE A 88 0.18 8.21 -2.20
C PHE A 88 -1.21 8.82 -2.06
N VAL A 89 -2.20 8.06 -2.50
CA VAL A 89 -3.59 8.27 -2.16
C VAL A 89 -4.14 6.95 -1.62
N ALA A 90 -4.86 7.02 -0.52
CA ALA A 90 -5.47 5.86 0.10
C ALA A 90 -6.97 6.08 0.26
N PHE A 91 -7.74 5.02 0.02
CA PHE A 91 -9.20 5.03 0.15
C PHE A 91 -9.61 4.02 1.21
N SER A 92 -10.52 4.42 2.10
CA SER A 92 -10.98 3.53 3.16
C SER A 92 -11.73 2.33 2.58
N SER A 93 -11.76 1.24 3.35
CA SER A 93 -12.52 0.05 2.95
C SER A 93 -14.00 0.37 2.77
N ARG A 94 -14.56 1.19 3.65
CA ARG A 94 -15.96 1.59 3.56
C ARG A 94 -16.28 2.35 2.28
N PHE A 95 -15.39 3.28 1.90
CA PHE A 95 -15.54 4.03 0.66
C PHE A 95 -15.47 3.11 -0.56
N LEU A 96 -14.50 2.21 -0.56
CA LEU A 96 -14.30 1.27 -1.68
C LEU A 96 -15.49 0.33 -1.84
N GLU A 97 -16.07 -0.13 -0.75
CA GLU A 97 -17.28 -0.95 -0.79
C GLU A 97 -18.44 -0.19 -1.42
N SER A 98 -18.56 1.09 -1.10
CA SER A 98 -19.69 1.91 -1.60
C SER A 98 -19.65 2.12 -3.10
N ILE A 99 -18.48 2.03 -3.74
CA ILE A 99 -18.33 2.24 -5.19
C ILE A 99 -17.95 0.98 -5.96
N ASN A 100 -17.96 -0.18 -5.33
CA ASN A 100 -17.56 -1.45 -5.95
C ASN A 100 -16.17 -1.36 -6.60
N PHE A 101 -15.23 -0.75 -5.89
CA PHE A 101 -13.91 -0.45 -6.41
C PHE A 101 -13.17 -1.67 -6.94
N ILE A 102 -13.18 -2.77 -6.16
CA ILE A 102 -12.45 -3.99 -6.53
C ILE A 102 -12.92 -4.53 -7.88
N ARG A 103 -14.22 -4.53 -8.09
CA ARG A 103 -14.79 -5.00 -9.36
C ARG A 103 -14.36 -4.11 -10.51
N THR A 104 -14.37 -2.80 -10.30
CA THR A 104 -13.96 -1.83 -11.32
C THR A 104 -12.50 -2.02 -11.69
N ILE A 105 -11.62 -2.15 -10.70
CA ILE A 105 -10.19 -2.35 -10.94
C ILE A 105 -9.93 -3.66 -11.66
N SER A 106 -10.59 -4.74 -11.26
CA SER A 106 -10.43 -6.04 -11.93
C SER A 106 -10.81 -5.96 -13.40
N ASN A 107 -11.89 -5.28 -13.71
CA ASN A 107 -12.32 -5.10 -15.10
C ASN A 107 -11.31 -4.28 -15.92
N LEU A 108 -10.75 -3.23 -15.30
CA LEU A 108 -9.73 -2.41 -15.96
C LEU A 108 -8.46 -3.20 -16.24
N ILE A 109 -8.02 -4.02 -15.30
CA ILE A 109 -6.83 -4.84 -15.49
C ILE A 109 -7.01 -5.82 -16.64
N VAL A 110 -8.14 -6.48 -16.69
CA VAL A 110 -8.44 -7.41 -17.79
C VAL A 110 -8.41 -6.68 -19.13
N THR A 111 -8.99 -5.51 -19.20
CA THR A 111 -9.00 -4.71 -20.43
C THR A 111 -7.60 -4.33 -20.89
N ILE A 112 -6.72 -3.97 -19.95
CA ILE A 112 -5.36 -3.57 -20.27
C ILE A 112 -4.51 -4.75 -20.75
N ILE A 113 -4.69 -5.91 -20.14
CA ILE A 113 -3.91 -7.11 -20.45
C ILE A 113 -4.30 -7.69 -21.82
N GLU A 114 -5.53 -7.57 -22.19
CA GLU A 114 -5.99 -8.02 -23.49
C GLU A 114 -5.44 -7.15 -24.63
#